data_e19c302281cd6a34df02b390100a17d8
#
_entry.id   e19c302281cd6a34df02b390100a17d8
#
_cell.length_a   1.000
_cell.length_b   1.000
_cell.length_c   1.000
_cell.angle_alpha   90.00
_cell.angle_beta   90.00
_cell.angle_gamma   90.00
#
_symmetry.space_group_name_H-M   'P 1'
#
loop_
_entity.id
_entity.type
_entity.pdbx_description
1 polymer ?
#
loop_
_entity_poly.entity_id
_entity_poly.type
_entity_poly.pdbx_seq_one_letter_code
_entity_poly.pdbx_strand_id
1 'polypeptide(L)'
;MEDYKQTLLLLISTPLYAVLIGLEMIMSSIHHKHLYTVKDTFTNVYLTSLNFGLELLIRTFCLGFLAYFFQFHFISIENPYLYWATLLILQDIAFYFEHRVDHYCRFFWAVHVTHHSSEKYNLTTGFRSSVFQPLYRFVYFIPLAIFGFKPLDIMFMYSATQIYGILIHTQYIKKLGFLEYFMATPSHHRVHHASNTIFLDKNMGMVFIIWDKIFGTFASEDDLKNEEIRFGLTKNIERPNHLVDIVFHEWVNIANDMKMNIPFTTKLKYLFMPPGWSHDGSRKTSKQLREELKGEL
;
A
#
# COMPACT_ATOMS: atom_id res chain seq x y z
N MET A 1 -1.37 30.47 0.44
CA MET A 1 -2.38 29.80 -0.42
C MET A 1 -2.17 28.30 -0.55
N GLU A 2 -0.93 27.80 -0.59
CA GLU A 2 -0.65 26.35 -0.81
C GLU A 2 -0.90 25.50 0.45
N ASP A 3 -0.65 26.01 1.65
CA ASP A 3 -1.05 25.34 2.91
C ASP A 3 -2.58 25.18 3.07
N TYR A 4 -3.35 26.06 2.45
CA TYR A 4 -4.81 26.01 2.47
C TYR A 4 -5.37 24.75 1.78
N LYS A 5 -4.77 24.31 0.67
CA LYS A 5 -5.24 23.12 -0.07
C LYS A 5 -5.13 21.84 0.76
N GLN A 6 -4.00 21.62 1.45
CA GLN A 6 -3.81 20.44 2.31
C GLN A 6 -4.71 20.51 3.55
N THR A 7 -4.84 21.68 4.16
CA THR A 7 -5.77 21.88 5.28
C THR A 7 -7.20 21.59 4.86
N LEU A 8 -7.62 22.05 3.68
CA LEU A 8 -8.94 21.77 3.13
C LEU A 8 -9.19 20.29 2.89
N LEU A 9 -8.19 19.55 2.36
CA LEU A 9 -8.29 18.09 2.21
C LEU A 9 -8.54 17.39 3.55
N LEU A 10 -7.79 17.75 4.59
CA LEU A 10 -7.95 17.17 5.93
C LEU A 10 -9.29 17.52 6.54
N LEU A 11 -9.75 18.78 6.40
CA LEU A 11 -11.05 19.23 6.91
C LEU A 11 -12.23 18.51 6.25
N ILE A 12 -12.11 18.14 4.98
CA ILE A 12 -13.16 17.41 4.24
C ILE A 12 -13.05 15.90 4.49
N SER A 13 -11.83 15.34 4.39
CA SER A 13 -11.64 13.88 4.47
C SER A 13 -11.88 13.31 5.87
N THR A 14 -11.53 14.05 6.93
CA THR A 14 -11.70 13.55 8.31
C THR A 14 -13.15 13.28 8.67
N PRO A 15 -14.11 14.24 8.50
CA PRO A 15 -15.52 13.94 8.77
C PRO A 15 -16.11 12.92 7.78
N LEU A 16 -15.66 12.92 6.52
CA LEU A 16 -16.05 11.91 5.54
C LEU A 16 -15.70 10.49 6.01
N TYR A 17 -14.47 10.28 6.47
CA TYR A 17 -14.06 9.00 7.03
C TYR A 17 -14.89 8.60 8.25
N ALA A 18 -15.12 9.53 9.18
CA ALA A 18 -15.90 9.24 10.38
C ALA A 18 -17.33 8.76 10.02
N VAL A 19 -17.96 9.44 9.04
CA VAL A 19 -19.29 9.06 8.55
C VAL A 19 -19.28 7.71 7.84
N LEU A 20 -18.37 7.50 6.89
CA LEU A 20 -18.33 6.27 6.09
C LEU A 20 -17.95 5.03 6.94
N ILE A 21 -16.97 5.17 7.83
CA ILE A 21 -16.61 4.08 8.77
C ILE A 21 -17.78 3.80 9.71
N GLY A 22 -18.42 4.81 10.26
CA GLY A 22 -19.60 4.65 11.11
C GLY A 22 -20.75 3.91 10.40
N LEU A 23 -21.03 4.28 9.14
CA LEU A 23 -22.01 3.61 8.31
C LEU A 23 -21.62 2.15 8.03
N GLU A 24 -20.36 1.88 7.67
CA GLU A 24 -19.89 0.51 7.41
C GLU A 24 -19.94 -0.35 8.69
N MET A 25 -19.60 0.20 9.86
CA MET A 25 -19.73 -0.49 11.15
C MET A 25 -21.18 -0.85 11.47
N ILE A 26 -22.12 0.09 11.27
CA ILE A 26 -23.56 -0.16 11.45
C ILE A 26 -24.05 -1.25 10.50
N MET A 27 -23.71 -1.15 9.21
CA MET A 27 -24.07 -2.15 8.22
C MET A 27 -23.47 -3.53 8.54
N SER A 28 -22.21 -3.57 9.01
CA SER A 28 -21.54 -4.81 9.44
C SER A 28 -22.28 -5.48 10.61
N SER A 29 -22.76 -4.69 11.56
CA SER A 29 -23.56 -5.17 12.67
C SER A 29 -24.94 -5.70 12.23
N ILE A 30 -25.68 -4.92 11.42
CA ILE A 30 -27.01 -5.29 10.91
C ILE A 30 -26.94 -6.58 10.06
N HIS A 31 -25.92 -6.73 9.22
CA HIS A 31 -25.75 -7.88 8.36
C HIS A 31 -24.98 -9.04 9.00
N HIS A 32 -24.65 -8.96 10.29
CA HIS A 32 -23.89 -9.97 11.05
C HIS A 32 -22.57 -10.40 10.40
N LYS A 33 -21.89 -9.49 9.66
CA LYS A 33 -20.64 -9.80 8.95
C LYS A 33 -19.39 -9.79 9.83
N HIS A 34 -19.48 -9.19 11.02
CA HIS A 34 -18.37 -9.11 12.00
C HIS A 34 -17.03 -8.62 11.39
N LEU A 35 -17.09 -7.61 10.49
CA LEU A 35 -15.93 -7.07 9.81
C LEU A 35 -15.00 -6.28 10.73
N TYR A 36 -15.51 -5.80 11.85
CA TYR A 36 -14.79 -4.96 12.81
C TYR A 36 -14.57 -5.66 14.15
N THR A 37 -13.41 -5.43 14.73
CA THR A 37 -13.16 -5.68 16.16
C THR A 37 -12.52 -4.45 16.78
N VAL A 38 -12.85 -4.15 18.04
CA VAL A 38 -12.30 -2.98 18.75
C VAL A 38 -10.77 -3.00 18.73
N LYS A 39 -10.18 -4.18 18.93
CA LYS A 39 -8.74 -4.36 19.00
C LYS A 39 -8.05 -4.09 17.69
N ASP A 40 -8.59 -4.60 16.57
CA ASP A 40 -8.03 -4.36 15.22
C ASP A 40 -8.20 -2.90 14.81
N THR A 41 -9.38 -2.32 15.03
CA THR A 41 -9.65 -0.90 14.75
C THR A 41 -8.70 0.02 15.52
N PHE A 42 -8.50 -0.24 16.82
CA PHE A 42 -7.53 0.52 17.63
C PHE A 42 -6.12 0.39 17.08
N THR A 43 -5.70 -0.82 16.69
CA THR A 43 -4.41 -1.08 16.09
C THR A 43 -4.22 -0.27 14.79
N ASN A 44 -5.24 -0.22 13.93
CA ASN A 44 -5.20 0.52 12.67
C ASN A 44 -5.01 2.03 12.92
N VAL A 45 -5.76 2.61 13.85
CA VAL A 45 -5.64 4.02 14.25
C VAL A 45 -4.28 4.32 14.87
N TYR A 46 -3.76 3.42 15.72
CA TYR A 46 -2.43 3.56 16.32
C TYR A 46 -1.33 3.60 15.26
N LEU A 47 -1.34 2.67 14.31
CA LEU A 47 -0.34 2.59 13.23
C LEU A 47 -0.36 3.82 12.32
N THR A 48 -1.56 4.31 11.96
CA THR A 48 -1.71 5.58 11.23
C THR A 48 -1.16 6.76 12.03
N SER A 49 -1.40 6.80 13.34
CA SER A 49 -0.88 7.89 14.18
C SER A 49 0.65 7.90 14.22
N LEU A 50 1.29 6.75 14.29
CA LEU A 50 2.75 6.64 14.21
C LEU A 50 3.29 7.06 12.84
N ASN A 51 2.68 6.57 11.76
CA ASN A 51 3.05 6.94 10.39
C ASN A 51 2.93 8.45 10.17
N PHE A 52 1.79 9.04 10.55
CA PHE A 52 1.54 10.48 10.43
C PHE A 52 2.49 11.31 11.30
N GLY A 53 2.77 10.88 12.54
CA GLY A 53 3.76 11.53 13.40
C GLY A 53 5.16 11.55 12.78
N LEU A 54 5.59 10.43 12.19
CA LEU A 54 6.87 10.34 11.48
C LEU A 54 6.88 11.23 10.23
N GLU A 55 5.79 11.22 9.45
CA GLU A 55 5.65 12.08 8.27
C GLU A 55 5.77 13.57 8.64
N LEU A 56 5.12 14.00 9.72
CA LEU A 56 5.25 15.39 10.21
C LEU A 56 6.67 15.74 10.61
N LEU A 57 7.38 14.82 11.29
CA LEU A 57 8.76 15.04 11.71
C LEU A 57 9.72 15.25 10.54
N ILE A 58 9.54 14.49 9.44
CA ILE A 58 10.46 14.57 8.29
C ILE A 58 9.95 15.45 7.15
N ARG A 59 8.74 16.02 7.26
CA ARG A 59 8.08 16.76 6.19
C ARG A 59 8.92 17.88 5.62
N THR A 60 9.53 18.70 6.48
CA THR A 60 10.39 19.82 6.05
C THR A 60 11.61 19.31 5.27
N PHE A 61 12.22 18.21 5.72
CA PHE A 61 13.31 17.56 5.00
C PHE A 61 12.85 17.08 3.61
N CYS A 62 11.74 16.35 3.53
CA CYS A 62 11.22 15.84 2.26
C CYS A 62 10.89 16.96 1.27
N LEU A 63 10.25 18.03 1.75
CA LEU A 63 9.94 19.20 0.91
C LEU A 63 11.21 19.90 0.44
N GLY A 64 12.20 20.11 1.32
CA GLY A 64 13.49 20.70 0.95
C GLY A 64 14.25 19.84 -0.07
N PHE A 65 14.19 18.51 0.11
CA PHE A 65 14.80 17.56 -0.81
C PHE A 65 14.15 17.61 -2.19
N LEU A 66 12.83 17.58 -2.27
CA LEU A 66 12.10 17.72 -3.54
C LEU A 66 12.31 19.09 -4.17
N ALA A 67 12.39 20.17 -3.36
CA ALA A 67 12.68 21.52 -3.84
C ALA A 67 14.09 21.64 -4.45
N TYR A 68 15.06 20.92 -3.90
CA TYR A 68 16.39 20.81 -4.50
C TYR A 68 16.34 20.19 -5.89
N PHE A 69 15.62 19.07 -6.10
CA PHE A 69 15.48 18.45 -7.41
C PHE A 69 14.62 19.27 -8.37
N PHE A 70 13.63 20.01 -7.85
CA PHE A 70 12.80 20.90 -8.66
C PHE A 70 13.61 22.01 -9.34
N GLN A 71 14.78 22.42 -8.81
CA GLN A 71 15.65 23.39 -9.45
C GLN A 71 16.17 22.90 -10.82
N PHE A 72 16.19 21.61 -11.05
CA PHE A 72 16.63 20.98 -12.29
C PHE A 72 15.48 20.63 -13.25
N HIS A 73 14.29 21.18 -13.00
CA HIS A 73 13.15 20.89 -13.87
C HIS A 73 13.36 21.36 -15.31
N PHE A 74 12.85 20.60 -16.24
CA PHE A 74 13.04 20.86 -17.68
C PHE A 74 11.73 21.11 -18.43
N ILE A 75 10.55 20.96 -17.80
CA ILE A 75 9.23 21.26 -18.36
C ILE A 75 8.50 22.26 -17.46
N SER A 76 7.75 23.17 -18.11
CA SER A 76 6.79 24.06 -17.45
C SER A 76 5.43 23.88 -18.11
N ILE A 77 4.46 23.38 -17.36
CA ILE A 77 3.10 23.16 -17.85
C ILE A 77 2.23 24.32 -17.39
N GLU A 78 1.88 25.22 -18.29
CA GLU A 78 1.11 26.43 -17.98
C GLU A 78 -0.39 26.15 -17.83
N ASN A 79 -0.94 25.20 -18.60
CA ASN A 79 -2.35 24.85 -18.51
C ASN A 79 -2.64 24.09 -17.21
N PRO A 80 -3.47 24.64 -16.30
CA PRO A 80 -3.68 24.03 -14.99
C PRO A 80 -4.37 22.65 -15.06
N TYR A 81 -5.26 22.44 -16.02
CA TYR A 81 -5.93 21.14 -16.18
C TYR A 81 -4.94 20.07 -16.62
N LEU A 82 -4.08 20.40 -17.57
CA LEU A 82 -3.02 19.49 -18.04
C LEU A 82 -2.01 19.23 -16.92
N TYR A 83 -1.63 20.25 -16.14
CA TYR A 83 -0.73 20.14 -15.00
C TYR A 83 -1.23 19.11 -13.99
N TRP A 84 -2.46 19.26 -13.50
CA TRP A 84 -3.02 18.37 -12.48
C TRP A 84 -3.33 16.97 -13.02
N ALA A 85 -3.80 16.84 -14.25
CA ALA A 85 -4.05 15.53 -14.85
C ALA A 85 -2.74 14.75 -15.07
N THR A 86 -1.69 15.42 -15.56
CA THR A 86 -0.38 14.80 -15.77
C THR A 86 0.27 14.45 -14.42
N LEU A 87 0.17 15.34 -13.42
CA LEU A 87 0.66 15.05 -12.08
C LEU A 87 -0.02 13.82 -11.48
N LEU A 88 -1.35 13.70 -11.59
CA LEU A 88 -2.07 12.51 -11.10
C LEU A 88 -1.57 11.22 -11.78
N ILE A 89 -1.45 11.22 -13.10
CA ILE A 89 -1.01 10.05 -13.88
C ILE A 89 0.44 9.66 -13.51
N LEU A 90 1.34 10.62 -13.48
CA LEU A 90 2.76 10.36 -13.19
C LEU A 90 3.00 10.00 -11.73
N GLN A 91 2.23 10.55 -10.82
CA GLN A 91 2.32 10.16 -9.42
C GLN A 91 1.76 8.77 -9.17
N ASP A 92 0.66 8.40 -9.81
CA ASP A 92 0.06 7.08 -9.65
C ASP A 92 0.97 5.97 -10.20
N ILE A 93 1.65 6.21 -11.34
CA ILE A 93 2.67 5.26 -11.83
C ILE A 93 3.89 5.21 -10.90
N ALA A 94 4.32 6.34 -10.30
CA ALA A 94 5.39 6.35 -9.31
C ALA A 94 5.02 5.54 -8.08
N PHE A 95 3.78 5.70 -7.59
CA PHE A 95 3.23 4.88 -6.52
C PHE A 95 3.18 3.38 -6.89
N TYR A 96 2.75 3.03 -8.11
CA TYR A 96 2.75 1.65 -8.58
C TYR A 96 4.15 1.00 -8.46
N PHE A 97 5.21 1.72 -8.85
CA PHE A 97 6.58 1.21 -8.74
C PHE A 97 7.07 1.14 -7.30
N GLU A 98 6.76 2.13 -6.45
CA GLU A 98 7.01 2.09 -5.01
C GLU A 98 6.36 0.83 -4.41
N HIS A 99 5.07 0.66 -4.59
CA HIS A 99 4.27 -0.42 -4.05
C HIS A 99 4.75 -1.80 -4.56
N ARG A 100 5.12 -1.87 -5.85
CA ARG A 100 5.72 -3.07 -6.40
C ARG A 100 7.06 -3.40 -5.74
N VAL A 101 7.91 -2.43 -5.48
CA VAL A 101 9.17 -2.64 -4.75
C VAL A 101 8.90 -3.08 -3.32
N ASP A 102 7.89 -2.51 -2.66
CA ASP A 102 7.47 -2.89 -1.31
C ASP A 102 7.06 -4.38 -1.24
N HIS A 103 6.50 -4.94 -2.31
CA HIS A 103 6.14 -6.36 -2.39
C HIS A 103 7.28 -7.28 -2.88
N TYR A 104 8.16 -6.81 -3.75
CA TYR A 104 9.18 -7.65 -4.41
C TYR A 104 10.57 -7.56 -3.79
N CYS A 105 10.79 -6.68 -2.81
CA CYS A 105 12.03 -6.55 -2.06
C CYS A 105 11.76 -6.71 -0.56
N ARG A 106 12.34 -7.73 0.07
CA ARG A 106 12.04 -8.10 1.45
C ARG A 106 12.33 -6.99 2.46
N PHE A 107 13.33 -6.15 2.21
CA PHE A 107 13.62 -4.98 3.04
C PHE A 107 12.43 -4.01 3.10
N PHE A 108 11.85 -3.67 1.96
CA PHE A 108 10.68 -2.80 1.87
C PHE A 108 9.39 -3.51 2.30
N TRP A 109 9.29 -4.82 2.00
CA TRP A 109 8.21 -5.64 2.54
C TRP A 109 8.17 -5.63 4.06
N ALA A 110 9.31 -5.65 4.75
CA ALA A 110 9.37 -5.57 6.20
C ALA A 110 8.74 -4.28 6.76
N VAL A 111 8.68 -3.22 5.97
CA VAL A 111 7.90 -2.01 6.27
C VAL A 111 6.43 -2.21 5.90
N HIS A 112 6.15 -2.73 4.68
CA HIS A 112 4.82 -2.76 4.09
C HIS A 112 3.93 -3.88 4.62
N VAL A 113 4.49 -4.98 5.10
CA VAL A 113 3.78 -6.13 5.66
C VAL A 113 2.81 -5.75 6.78
N THR A 114 3.10 -4.67 7.51
CA THR A 114 2.21 -4.10 8.53
C THR A 114 0.83 -3.80 7.94
N HIS A 115 0.77 -3.23 6.74
CA HIS A 115 -0.46 -2.89 6.03
C HIS A 115 -1.31 -4.14 5.70
N HIS A 116 -0.68 -5.23 5.29
CA HIS A 116 -1.33 -6.49 4.93
C HIS A 116 -1.66 -7.40 6.12
N SER A 117 -1.25 -7.06 7.35
CA SER A 117 -1.28 -7.98 8.49
C SER A 117 -2.64 -8.13 9.18
N SER A 118 -3.68 -7.40 8.78
CA SER A 118 -5.04 -7.56 9.35
C SER A 118 -5.80 -8.71 8.69
N GLU A 119 -6.37 -9.60 9.51
CA GLU A 119 -7.32 -10.62 9.06
C GLU A 119 -8.74 -10.02 8.85
N LYS A 120 -8.95 -8.79 9.31
CA LYS A 120 -10.17 -8.02 9.09
C LYS A 120 -9.95 -7.03 7.96
N TYR A 121 -10.85 -7.04 6.98
CA TYR A 121 -10.78 -6.10 5.86
C TYR A 121 -12.01 -5.21 5.84
N ASN A 122 -11.80 -3.93 6.07
CA ASN A 122 -12.83 -2.89 6.20
C ASN A 122 -12.19 -1.51 6.03
N LEU A 123 -12.98 -0.44 6.03
CA LEU A 123 -12.47 0.93 5.83
C LEU A 123 -11.35 1.31 6.82
N THR A 124 -11.33 0.77 8.05
CA THR A 124 -10.22 1.08 8.96
C THR A 124 -8.93 0.34 8.61
N THR A 125 -8.97 -0.72 7.79
CA THR A 125 -7.77 -1.36 7.27
C THR A 125 -6.97 -0.40 6.39
N GLY A 126 -7.62 0.54 5.70
CA GLY A 126 -6.95 1.62 4.97
C GLY A 126 -6.12 2.54 5.87
N PHE A 127 -6.41 2.61 7.17
CA PHE A 127 -5.59 3.30 8.18
C PHE A 127 -4.46 2.44 8.75
N ARG A 128 -4.35 1.16 8.41
CA ARG A 128 -3.25 0.31 8.86
C ARG A 128 -1.95 0.65 8.13
N SER A 129 -1.42 1.84 8.40
CA SER A 129 -0.30 2.42 7.66
C SER A 129 1.03 1.76 7.99
N SER A 130 1.88 1.63 6.98
CA SER A 130 3.28 1.22 7.10
C SER A 130 4.10 2.32 7.78
N VAL A 131 4.46 2.12 9.05
CA VAL A 131 5.02 3.17 9.93
C VAL A 131 6.25 3.85 9.34
N PHE A 132 7.17 3.09 8.74
CA PHE A 132 8.44 3.61 8.22
C PHE A 132 8.43 4.00 6.74
N GLN A 133 7.34 3.83 6.02
CA GLN A 133 7.24 4.16 4.60
C GLN A 133 7.53 5.66 4.30
N PRO A 134 7.17 6.63 5.15
CA PRO A 134 7.54 8.04 4.93
C PRO A 134 9.04 8.27 4.75
N LEU A 135 9.92 7.43 5.33
CA LEU A 135 11.37 7.60 5.27
C LEU A 135 11.97 7.46 3.86
N TYR A 136 11.31 6.75 2.95
CA TYR A 136 11.85 6.51 1.61
C TYR A 136 10.89 6.88 0.47
N ARG A 137 9.60 6.96 0.71
CA ARG A 137 8.57 7.23 -0.31
C ARG A 137 8.88 8.45 -1.17
N PHE A 138 9.36 9.54 -0.56
CA PHE A 138 9.64 10.78 -1.28
C PHE A 138 10.69 10.63 -2.39
N VAL A 139 11.52 9.58 -2.34
CA VAL A 139 12.51 9.29 -3.38
C VAL A 139 11.83 8.97 -4.73
N TYR A 140 10.68 8.30 -4.69
CA TYR A 140 9.88 8.00 -5.88
C TYR A 140 9.22 9.24 -6.50
N PHE A 141 9.17 10.36 -5.77
CA PHE A 141 8.63 11.63 -6.25
C PHE A 141 9.70 12.55 -6.87
N ILE A 142 10.99 12.21 -6.79
CA ILE A 142 12.07 12.97 -7.42
C ILE A 142 11.83 13.17 -8.92
N PRO A 143 11.45 12.14 -9.72
CA PRO A 143 11.18 12.32 -11.14
C PRO A 143 10.08 13.36 -11.41
N LEU A 144 9.06 13.45 -10.54
CA LEU A 144 7.98 14.43 -10.67
C LEU A 144 8.51 15.86 -10.48
N ALA A 145 9.36 16.05 -9.46
CA ALA A 145 9.99 17.37 -9.23
C ALA A 145 10.88 17.79 -10.42
N ILE A 146 11.70 16.87 -10.94
CA ILE A 146 12.54 17.11 -12.14
C ILE A 146 11.68 17.35 -13.38
N PHE A 147 10.54 16.69 -13.51
CA PHE A 147 9.61 16.90 -14.63
C PHE A 147 8.94 18.29 -14.58
N GLY A 148 8.89 18.97 -13.44
CA GLY A 148 8.40 20.35 -13.32
C GLY A 148 7.21 20.52 -12.40
N PHE A 149 6.88 19.52 -11.58
CA PHE A 149 5.82 19.66 -10.57
C PHE A 149 6.37 20.21 -9.27
N LYS A 150 5.67 21.21 -8.72
CA LYS A 150 6.06 21.85 -7.46
C LYS A 150 5.98 20.85 -6.30
N PRO A 151 6.94 20.86 -5.35
CA PRO A 151 6.95 19.92 -4.22
C PRO A 151 5.65 19.89 -3.41
N LEU A 152 5.04 21.04 -3.15
CA LEU A 152 3.78 21.13 -2.40
C LEU A 152 2.59 20.54 -3.19
N ASP A 153 2.57 20.69 -4.51
CA ASP A 153 1.53 20.11 -5.37
C ASP A 153 1.70 18.57 -5.46
N ILE A 154 2.93 18.05 -5.47
CA ILE A 154 3.24 16.62 -5.38
C ILE A 154 2.68 16.06 -4.06
N MET A 155 2.96 16.72 -2.93
CA MET A 155 2.48 16.29 -1.62
C MET A 155 0.95 16.39 -1.49
N PHE A 156 0.34 17.42 -2.09
CA PHE A 156 -1.11 17.55 -2.17
C PHE A 156 -1.74 16.40 -2.96
N MET A 157 -1.23 16.11 -4.15
CA MET A 157 -1.71 15.02 -5.00
C MET A 157 -1.54 13.67 -4.29
N TYR A 158 -0.39 13.44 -3.65
CA TYR A 158 -0.17 12.27 -2.82
C TYR A 158 -1.26 12.13 -1.74
N SER A 159 -1.54 13.19 -0.99
CA SER A 159 -2.58 13.16 0.04
C SER A 159 -3.97 12.86 -0.56
N ALA A 160 -4.29 13.41 -1.72
CA ALA A 160 -5.55 13.16 -2.42
C ALA A 160 -5.68 11.69 -2.87
N THR A 161 -4.61 11.10 -3.42
CA THR A 161 -4.61 9.69 -3.83
C THR A 161 -4.67 8.74 -2.63
N GLN A 162 -4.05 9.08 -1.49
CA GLN A 162 -4.18 8.31 -0.25
C GLN A 162 -5.62 8.31 0.29
N ILE A 163 -6.34 9.43 0.17
CA ILE A 163 -7.76 9.49 0.53
C ILE A 163 -8.56 8.49 -0.31
N TYR A 164 -8.32 8.45 -1.61
CA TYR A 164 -8.93 7.45 -2.50
C TYR A 164 -8.57 6.03 -2.08
N GLY A 165 -7.28 5.76 -1.82
CA GLY A 165 -6.77 4.46 -1.38
C GLY A 165 -7.45 3.96 -0.11
N ILE A 166 -7.70 4.81 0.87
CA ILE A 166 -8.44 4.43 2.09
C ILE A 166 -9.89 4.03 1.74
N LEU A 167 -10.57 4.79 0.88
CA LEU A 167 -11.97 4.56 0.54
C LEU A 167 -12.24 3.26 -0.21
N ILE A 168 -11.24 2.71 -0.89
CA ILE A 168 -11.39 1.41 -1.59
C ILE A 168 -11.21 0.18 -0.68
N HIS A 169 -10.87 0.35 0.62
CA HIS A 169 -10.75 -0.74 1.59
C HIS A 169 -12.11 -1.16 2.15
N THR A 170 -13.01 -1.63 1.32
CA THR A 170 -14.35 -2.06 1.76
C THR A 170 -14.80 -3.35 1.12
N GLN A 171 -15.59 -4.15 1.87
CA GLN A 171 -16.27 -5.34 1.36
C GLN A 171 -17.72 -5.06 0.92
N TYR A 172 -18.24 -3.85 1.15
CA TYR A 172 -19.62 -3.50 0.81
C TYR A 172 -19.81 -3.06 -0.63
N ILE A 173 -18.80 -2.42 -1.20
CA ILE A 173 -18.82 -2.03 -2.60
C ILE A 173 -18.25 -3.18 -3.42
N LYS A 174 -19.10 -3.76 -4.27
CA LYS A 174 -18.70 -4.77 -5.24
C LYS A 174 -18.04 -4.13 -6.45
N LYS A 175 -18.10 -4.77 -7.61
CA LYS A 175 -17.57 -4.22 -8.86
C LYS A 175 -18.31 -2.96 -9.27
N LEU A 176 -17.57 -1.97 -9.75
CA LEU A 176 -18.08 -0.67 -10.19
C LEU A 176 -18.30 -0.60 -11.71
N GLY A 177 -18.58 -1.75 -12.36
CA GLY A 177 -18.92 -1.81 -13.78
C GLY A 177 -17.84 -1.23 -14.68
N PHE A 178 -18.14 -0.18 -15.47
CA PHE A 178 -17.21 0.43 -16.41
C PHE A 178 -15.91 0.95 -15.76
N LEU A 179 -15.94 1.39 -14.50
CA LEU A 179 -14.75 1.87 -13.80
C LEU A 179 -13.68 0.79 -13.61
N GLU A 180 -14.06 -0.49 -13.56
CA GLU A 180 -13.13 -1.63 -13.44
C GLU A 180 -12.14 -1.74 -14.62
N TYR A 181 -12.42 -1.09 -15.74
CA TYR A 181 -11.51 -1.15 -16.88
C TYR A 181 -10.24 -0.31 -16.70
N PHE A 182 -10.30 0.77 -15.91
CA PHE A 182 -9.17 1.71 -15.79
C PHE A 182 -8.87 2.16 -14.36
N MET A 183 -9.85 2.11 -13.42
CA MET A 183 -9.61 2.48 -12.03
C MET A 183 -9.33 1.26 -11.16
N ALA A 184 -8.47 1.43 -10.15
CA ALA A 184 -8.37 0.51 -9.03
C ALA A 184 -9.60 0.69 -8.13
N THR A 185 -10.46 -0.31 -8.08
CA THR A 185 -11.74 -0.28 -7.36
C THR A 185 -11.66 -1.12 -6.08
N PRO A 186 -12.67 -1.10 -5.21
CA PRO A 186 -12.71 -1.99 -4.05
C PRO A 186 -12.53 -3.47 -4.39
N SER A 187 -13.05 -3.96 -5.54
CA SER A 187 -12.86 -5.35 -5.96
C SER A 187 -11.40 -5.66 -6.26
N HIS A 188 -10.70 -4.76 -6.94
CA HIS A 188 -9.26 -4.90 -7.22
C HIS A 188 -8.42 -4.85 -5.95
N HIS A 189 -8.80 -3.99 -5.00
CA HIS A 189 -8.04 -3.81 -3.78
C HIS A 189 -8.27 -4.95 -2.76
N ARG A 190 -9.47 -5.59 -2.77
CA ARG A 190 -9.67 -6.86 -2.04
C ARG A 190 -8.76 -7.97 -2.57
N VAL A 191 -8.57 -8.08 -3.88
CA VAL A 191 -7.61 -9.01 -4.49
C VAL A 191 -6.18 -8.70 -4.03
N HIS A 192 -5.81 -7.42 -3.98
CA HIS A 192 -4.49 -6.99 -3.52
C HIS A 192 -4.20 -7.42 -2.08
N HIS A 193 -5.18 -7.26 -1.17
CA HIS A 193 -5.06 -7.65 0.24
C HIS A 193 -5.30 -9.13 0.50
N ALA A 194 -5.64 -9.92 -0.52
CA ALA A 194 -5.95 -11.33 -0.34
C ALA A 194 -4.71 -12.18 -0.06
N SER A 195 -4.79 -13.09 0.91
CA SER A 195 -3.77 -14.10 1.19
C SER A 195 -3.94 -15.39 0.38
N ASN A 196 -4.95 -15.49 -0.47
CA ASN A 196 -5.11 -16.59 -1.41
C ASN A 196 -3.94 -16.65 -2.37
N THR A 197 -3.33 -17.81 -2.56
CA THR A 197 -2.09 -17.99 -3.33
C THR A 197 -2.15 -17.39 -4.74
N ILE A 198 -3.29 -17.52 -5.43
CA ILE A 198 -3.51 -16.99 -6.78
C ILE A 198 -3.36 -15.45 -6.84
N PHE A 199 -3.64 -14.75 -5.75
CA PHE A 199 -3.71 -13.30 -5.66
C PHE A 199 -2.45 -12.64 -5.08
N LEU A 200 -1.49 -13.41 -4.58
CA LEU A 200 -0.26 -12.85 -4.01
C LEU A 200 0.45 -11.94 -5.02
N ASP A 201 0.87 -10.77 -4.59
CA ASP A 201 1.55 -9.74 -5.39
C ASP A 201 0.78 -9.34 -6.66
N LYS A 202 -0.53 -9.12 -6.52
CA LYS A 202 -1.41 -8.63 -7.59
C LYS A 202 -2.00 -7.27 -7.25
N ASN A 203 -2.41 -6.53 -8.28
CA ASN A 203 -3.16 -5.27 -8.21
C ASN A 203 -2.46 -4.17 -7.36
N MET A 204 -1.26 -3.75 -7.77
CA MET A 204 -0.43 -2.76 -7.06
C MET A 204 -0.86 -1.30 -7.26
N GLY A 205 -1.74 -1.01 -8.25
CA GLY A 205 -2.20 0.34 -8.57
C GLY A 205 -3.02 0.98 -7.45
N MET A 206 -2.84 2.30 -7.22
CA MET A 206 -3.62 3.05 -6.24
C MET A 206 -4.91 3.61 -6.83
N VAL A 207 -4.79 4.43 -7.90
CA VAL A 207 -5.94 5.06 -8.57
C VAL A 207 -6.27 4.34 -9.88
N PHE A 208 -5.26 3.94 -10.64
CA PHE A 208 -5.43 3.30 -11.93
C PHE A 208 -4.96 1.85 -11.93
N ILE A 209 -5.85 0.93 -12.30
CA ILE A 209 -5.54 -0.50 -12.51
C ILE A 209 -4.79 -0.75 -13.84
N ILE A 210 -4.67 0.27 -14.67
CA ILE A 210 -4.02 0.19 -15.99
C ILE A 210 -2.58 -0.28 -15.86
N TRP A 211 -1.86 0.17 -14.82
CA TRP A 211 -0.47 -0.22 -14.59
C TRP A 211 -0.33 -1.72 -14.37
N ASP A 212 -1.25 -2.31 -13.60
CA ASP A 212 -1.26 -3.75 -13.36
C ASP A 212 -1.49 -4.54 -14.65
N LYS A 213 -2.35 -4.03 -15.53
CA LYS A 213 -2.59 -4.64 -16.85
C LYS A 213 -1.37 -4.52 -17.76
N ILE A 214 -0.71 -3.36 -17.79
CA ILE A 214 0.49 -3.12 -18.60
C ILE A 214 1.67 -3.98 -18.11
N PHE A 215 1.89 -4.06 -16.80
CA PHE A 215 3.05 -4.73 -16.21
C PHE A 215 2.78 -6.18 -15.75
N GLY A 216 1.60 -6.75 -16.04
CA GLY A 216 1.27 -8.16 -15.84
C GLY A 216 0.99 -8.56 -14.37
N THR A 217 0.67 -7.58 -13.52
CA THR A 217 0.31 -7.81 -12.12
C THR A 217 -1.20 -7.82 -11.88
N PHE A 218 -2.03 -7.70 -12.90
CA PHE A 218 -3.47 -7.72 -12.79
C PHE A 218 -4.02 -9.11 -12.44
N ALA A 219 -5.04 -9.14 -11.57
CA ALA A 219 -5.92 -10.27 -11.33
C ALA A 219 -7.34 -9.78 -11.02
N SER A 220 -8.35 -10.54 -11.44
CA SER A 220 -9.75 -10.25 -11.14
C SER A 220 -10.20 -11.05 -9.91
N GLU A 221 -11.11 -10.47 -9.14
CA GLU A 221 -11.80 -11.20 -8.05
C GLU A 221 -12.51 -12.47 -8.54
N ASP A 222 -12.95 -12.49 -9.82
CA ASP A 222 -13.60 -13.66 -10.45
C ASP A 222 -12.64 -14.82 -10.74
N ASP A 223 -11.32 -14.59 -10.69
CA ASP A 223 -10.33 -15.65 -10.88
C ASP A 223 -10.38 -16.69 -9.75
N LEU A 224 -10.97 -16.32 -8.61
CA LEU A 224 -11.20 -17.18 -7.46
C LEU A 224 -12.57 -17.90 -7.61
N LYS A 225 -12.57 -19.07 -8.25
CA LYS A 225 -13.81 -19.74 -8.69
C LYS A 225 -14.68 -20.31 -7.56
N ASN A 226 -14.09 -20.98 -6.57
CA ASN A 226 -14.82 -21.77 -5.56
C ASN A 226 -14.33 -21.54 -4.12
N GLU A 227 -13.53 -20.52 -3.90
CA GLU A 227 -13.02 -20.18 -2.59
C GLU A 227 -13.49 -18.77 -2.19
N GLU A 228 -13.50 -18.51 -0.89
CA GLU A 228 -13.67 -17.16 -0.37
C GLU A 228 -12.34 -16.41 -0.33
N ILE A 229 -12.38 -15.09 -0.50
CA ILE A 229 -11.21 -14.23 -0.29
C ILE A 229 -10.84 -14.29 1.19
N ARG A 230 -9.58 -14.60 1.46
CA ARG A 230 -8.99 -14.59 2.80
C ARG A 230 -8.06 -13.39 2.92
N PHE A 231 -8.11 -12.70 4.05
CA PHE A 231 -7.25 -11.55 4.35
C PHE A 231 -6.21 -11.90 5.40
N GLY A 232 -5.22 -11.05 5.57
CA GLY A 232 -4.07 -11.27 6.44
C GLY A 232 -2.86 -11.83 5.67
N LEU A 233 -1.90 -12.36 6.40
CA LEU A 233 -0.67 -12.90 5.82
C LEU A 233 -0.82 -14.39 5.50
N THR A 234 -0.06 -14.88 4.55
CA THR A 234 0.02 -16.34 4.26
C THR A 234 0.50 -17.14 5.48
N LYS A 235 1.32 -16.53 6.32
CA LYS A 235 1.68 -17.01 7.65
C LYS A 235 1.39 -15.89 8.64
N ASN A 236 0.35 -16.07 9.44
CA ASN A 236 -0.08 -15.05 10.40
C ASN A 236 0.95 -14.83 11.50
N ILE A 237 0.94 -13.61 12.05
CA ILE A 237 1.76 -13.22 13.18
C ILE A 237 1.20 -13.91 14.44
N GLU A 238 2.05 -14.48 15.29
CA GLU A 238 1.62 -15.16 16.52
C GLU A 238 0.79 -14.25 17.42
N ARG A 239 1.10 -12.95 17.44
CA ARG A 239 0.38 -11.93 18.22
C ARG A 239 -0.11 -10.80 17.32
N PRO A 240 -1.17 -11.01 16.51
CA PRO A 240 -1.57 -10.12 15.42
C PRO A 240 -2.03 -8.71 15.84
N ASN A 241 -2.23 -8.49 17.14
CA ASN A 241 -2.61 -7.18 17.69
C ASN A 241 -1.62 -6.69 18.76
N HIS A 242 -0.43 -7.27 18.84
CA HIS A 242 0.64 -6.72 19.67
C HIS A 242 1.39 -5.65 18.89
N LEU A 243 1.31 -4.40 19.34
CA LEU A 243 1.69 -3.21 18.57
C LEU A 243 3.15 -3.22 18.09
N VAL A 244 4.06 -3.78 18.89
CA VAL A 244 5.48 -3.91 18.50
C VAL A 244 5.68 -5.03 17.50
N ASP A 245 5.03 -6.19 17.72
CA ASP A 245 5.22 -7.35 16.84
C ASP A 245 4.71 -7.07 15.43
N ILE A 246 3.59 -6.36 15.29
CA ILE A 246 3.03 -5.98 13.99
C ILE A 246 4.06 -5.20 13.15
N VAL A 247 4.77 -4.27 13.78
CA VAL A 247 5.74 -3.41 13.09
C VAL A 247 7.07 -4.12 12.85
N PHE A 248 7.51 -4.96 13.79
CA PHE A 248 8.89 -5.45 13.82
C PHE A 248 9.06 -6.94 13.54
N HIS A 249 7.99 -7.75 13.40
CA HIS A 249 8.12 -9.20 13.23
C HIS A 249 9.01 -9.59 12.03
N GLU A 250 8.85 -8.94 10.87
CA GLU A 250 9.64 -9.27 9.70
C GLU A 250 11.08 -8.74 9.81
N TRP A 251 11.30 -7.63 10.50
CA TRP A 251 12.64 -7.16 10.86
C TRP A 251 13.37 -8.16 11.76
N VAL A 252 12.66 -8.79 12.71
CA VAL A 252 13.21 -9.87 13.56
C VAL A 252 13.55 -11.08 12.70
N ASN A 253 12.70 -11.46 11.75
CA ASN A 253 12.97 -12.55 10.80
C ASN A 253 14.22 -12.26 9.97
N ILE A 254 14.38 -11.05 9.43
CA ILE A 254 15.57 -10.61 8.69
C ILE A 254 16.80 -10.69 9.60
N ALA A 255 16.72 -10.16 10.82
CA ALA A 255 17.84 -10.21 11.77
C ALA A 255 18.27 -11.66 12.11
N ASN A 256 17.33 -12.59 12.20
CA ASN A 256 17.63 -14.00 12.43
C ASN A 256 18.33 -14.64 11.21
N ASP A 257 17.86 -14.32 9.99
CA ASP A 257 18.51 -14.79 8.76
C ASP A 257 19.94 -14.23 8.63
N MET A 258 20.18 -12.99 9.06
CA MET A 258 21.52 -12.37 9.08
C MET A 258 22.50 -13.02 10.08
N LYS A 259 21.99 -13.72 11.10
CA LYS A 259 22.82 -14.47 12.07
C LYS A 259 23.26 -15.84 11.55
N MET A 260 22.67 -16.36 10.46
CA MET A 260 23.04 -17.65 9.90
C MET A 260 24.51 -17.68 9.46
N ASN A 261 25.15 -18.85 9.56
CA ASN A 261 26.54 -19.06 9.10
C ASN A 261 26.57 -19.33 7.59
N ILE A 262 26.31 -18.30 6.80
CA ILE A 262 26.28 -18.33 5.32
C ILE A 262 27.08 -17.14 4.76
N PRO A 263 27.53 -17.21 3.48
CA PRO A 263 28.25 -16.13 2.83
C PRO A 263 27.53 -14.79 2.91
N PHE A 264 28.27 -13.69 3.04
CA PHE A 264 27.71 -12.33 3.13
C PHE A 264 26.83 -11.98 1.91
N THR A 265 27.23 -12.40 0.72
CA THR A 265 26.42 -12.22 -0.51
C THR A 265 25.05 -12.91 -0.42
N THR A 266 24.99 -14.08 0.24
CA THR A 266 23.74 -14.79 0.50
C THR A 266 22.88 -14.03 1.54
N LYS A 267 23.50 -13.43 2.56
CA LYS A 267 22.79 -12.56 3.51
C LYS A 267 22.16 -11.37 2.83
N LEU A 268 22.87 -10.72 1.89
CA LEU A 268 22.30 -9.63 1.09
C LEU A 268 21.09 -10.09 0.26
N LYS A 269 21.10 -11.32 -0.26
CA LYS A 269 19.93 -11.90 -0.94
C LYS A 269 18.72 -12.03 0.00
N TYR A 270 18.92 -12.42 1.26
CA TYR A 270 17.85 -12.45 2.26
C TYR A 270 17.23 -11.07 2.53
N LEU A 271 17.97 -10.00 2.27
CA LEU A 271 17.49 -8.63 2.45
C LEU A 271 16.74 -8.10 1.21
N PHE A 272 17.27 -8.38 0.00
CA PHE A 272 16.80 -7.72 -1.22
C PHE A 272 16.01 -8.62 -2.18
N MET A 273 16.10 -9.96 -2.05
CA MET A 273 15.24 -10.85 -2.84
C MET A 273 13.78 -10.80 -2.36
N PRO A 274 12.82 -11.28 -3.15
CA PRO A 274 11.42 -11.27 -2.77
C PRO A 274 11.15 -11.99 -1.44
N PRO A 275 10.13 -11.56 -0.68
CA PRO A 275 9.67 -12.26 0.53
C PRO A 275 9.47 -13.76 0.26
N GLY A 276 9.87 -14.59 1.22
CA GLY A 276 9.81 -16.04 1.07
C GLY A 276 10.99 -16.67 0.30
N TRP A 277 11.93 -15.89 -0.23
CA TRP A 277 13.14 -16.45 -0.80
C TRP A 277 14.04 -17.07 0.29
N SER A 278 14.63 -18.23 0.00
CA SER A 278 15.68 -18.84 0.83
C SER A 278 16.75 -19.50 -0.04
N HIS A 279 17.97 -19.58 0.46
CA HIS A 279 19.10 -20.13 -0.28
C HIS A 279 19.05 -21.66 -0.44
N ASP A 280 18.31 -22.32 0.43
CA ASP A 280 18.17 -23.79 0.53
C ASP A 280 16.78 -24.27 0.04
N GLY A 281 15.93 -23.38 -0.44
CA GLY A 281 14.58 -23.72 -0.90
C GLY A 281 13.60 -24.05 0.23
N SER A 282 13.95 -23.82 1.49
CA SER A 282 13.09 -24.09 2.65
C SER A 282 11.86 -23.18 2.74
N ARG A 283 11.88 -22.06 2.01
CA ARG A 283 10.77 -21.10 1.88
C ARG A 283 10.48 -20.90 0.40
N LYS A 284 9.26 -20.39 0.09
CA LYS A 284 8.83 -20.14 -1.28
C LYS A 284 8.36 -18.70 -1.44
N THR A 285 8.77 -18.07 -2.53
CA THR A 285 8.26 -16.77 -2.94
C THR A 285 6.83 -16.87 -3.45
N SER A 286 6.11 -15.77 -3.46
CA SER A 286 4.75 -15.70 -4.04
C SER A 286 4.70 -16.22 -5.48
N LYS A 287 5.74 -15.97 -6.28
CA LYS A 287 5.84 -16.49 -7.66
C LYS A 287 5.91 -18.02 -7.68
N GLN A 288 6.76 -18.62 -6.86
CA GLN A 288 6.91 -20.08 -6.77
C GLN A 288 5.61 -20.73 -6.29
N LEU A 289 4.95 -20.15 -5.27
CA LEU A 289 3.66 -20.64 -4.78
C LEU A 289 2.58 -20.62 -5.88
N ARG A 290 2.51 -19.55 -6.69
CA ARG A 290 1.57 -19.47 -7.82
C ARG A 290 1.91 -20.45 -8.95
N GLU A 291 3.19 -20.72 -9.21
CA GLU A 291 3.63 -21.69 -10.22
C GLU A 291 3.28 -23.12 -9.82
N GLU A 292 3.45 -23.47 -8.56
CA GLU A 292 3.03 -24.76 -8.01
C GLU A 292 1.53 -24.97 -8.13
N LEU A 293 0.74 -23.96 -7.72
CA LEU A 293 -0.71 -24.04 -7.86
C LEU A 293 -1.16 -24.27 -9.31
N LYS A 294 -0.45 -23.72 -10.30
CA LYS A 294 -0.74 -23.95 -11.73
C LYS A 294 -0.34 -25.34 -12.22
N GLY A 295 0.67 -25.94 -11.60
CA GLY A 295 1.12 -27.30 -11.91
C GLY A 295 0.25 -28.39 -11.29
N GLU A 296 -0.57 -28.04 -10.29
CA GLU A 296 -1.52 -28.94 -9.62
C GLU A 296 -2.93 -28.92 -10.27
N LEU A 297 -3.20 -27.96 -11.14
CA LEU A 297 -4.44 -27.79 -11.92
C LEU A 297 -4.29 -28.36 -13.32
#